data_088824d8cc5d01e7311123e30218ee6f
#
_entry.id   088824d8cc5d01e7311123e30218ee6f
#
_cell.length_a   1.000
_cell.length_b   1.000
_cell.length_c   1.000
_cell.angle_alpha   90.00
_cell.angle_beta   90.00
_cell.angle_gamma   90.00
#
_symmetry.space_group_name_H-M   'P 1'
#
loop_
_entity.id
_entity.type
_entity.pdbx_description
1 polymer ?
#
loop_
_entity_poly.entity_id
_entity_poly.type
_entity_poly.pdbx_seq_one_letter_code
_entity_poly.pdbx_strand_id
1 'polypeptide(L)'
;MRALNHACRTAKERLLSDSTLEALPIVVPSRGSKLIGGTVRTELTQQEVRATLVEGFFPEVALDARPVSRTRAGLTQLGLPYAQDAGVTRHLAALLGRQVGAAAELEGFAGQVNAGASFLHPTAVLFNGGVFKSDILTERTLAVLNSWLAAEGTAPARRLSGADMDLAVAHGAAYYGYVRRGKGVRIRGGTAQAYYVAVESSMPAIPGVEPPVQALCVAPFGMEEGTQTDLLDLALGLVVGEPVHLRFFGSSVRRQDTLGTMLDFWQPDELQELGEIHATLPAEGRQAGDVVQVKLRAVALETGTLELTAVAIDSDEHWKVEFDVRGKH
;
A
#
# COMPACT_ATOMS: atom_id res chain seq x y z
N MET A 1 1.10 17.12 25.73
CA MET A 1 0.54 16.38 24.56
C MET A 1 0.32 14.89 24.83
N ARG A 2 1.32 14.07 25.24
CA ARG A 2 1.11 12.61 25.45
C ARG A 2 -0.04 12.27 26.43
N ALA A 3 -0.13 12.94 27.58
CA ALA A 3 -1.19 12.70 28.56
C ALA A 3 -2.59 13.03 27.99
N LEU A 4 -2.72 14.12 27.24
CA LEU A 4 -3.97 14.50 26.56
C LEU A 4 -4.38 13.44 25.54
N ASN A 5 -3.44 13.02 24.68
CA ASN A 5 -3.74 11.99 23.67
C ASN A 5 -4.19 10.67 24.32
N HIS A 6 -3.56 10.28 25.42
CA HIS A 6 -3.94 9.07 26.15
C HIS A 6 -5.35 9.20 26.78
N ALA A 7 -5.62 10.32 27.45
CA ALA A 7 -6.93 10.58 28.07
C ALA A 7 -8.05 10.61 27.01
N CYS A 8 -7.84 11.31 25.90
CA CYS A 8 -8.79 11.36 24.77
C CYS A 8 -9.00 9.98 24.14
N ARG A 9 -7.92 9.20 23.96
CA ARG A 9 -8.02 7.84 23.43
C ARG A 9 -8.87 6.95 24.32
N THR A 10 -8.59 6.91 25.62
CA THR A 10 -9.34 6.10 26.59
C THR A 10 -10.81 6.50 26.64
N ALA A 11 -11.11 7.81 26.69
CA ALA A 11 -12.48 8.29 26.71
C ALA A 11 -13.23 7.95 25.41
N LYS A 12 -12.60 8.15 24.26
CA LYS A 12 -13.13 7.80 22.94
C LYS A 12 -13.48 6.31 22.84
N GLU A 13 -12.55 5.42 23.25
CA GLU A 13 -12.74 3.97 23.19
C GLU A 13 -13.92 3.54 24.08
N ARG A 14 -14.04 4.12 25.26
CA ARG A 14 -15.17 3.83 26.16
C ARG A 14 -16.51 4.35 25.62
N LEU A 15 -16.55 5.57 25.08
CA LEU A 15 -17.78 6.13 24.48
C LEU A 15 -18.22 5.37 23.22
N LEU A 16 -17.30 4.74 22.50
CA LEU A 16 -17.62 3.89 21.34
C LEU A 16 -18.07 2.48 21.73
N SER A 17 -17.66 1.99 22.90
CA SER A 17 -17.99 0.63 23.37
C SER A 17 -19.26 0.59 24.23
N ASP A 18 -19.65 1.70 24.84
CA ASP A 18 -20.80 1.80 25.74
C ASP A 18 -21.74 2.94 25.30
N SER A 19 -22.85 2.55 24.69
CA SER A 19 -23.86 3.50 24.19
C SER A 19 -24.65 4.20 25.28
N THR A 20 -24.55 3.77 26.55
CA THR A 20 -25.22 4.38 27.68
C THR A 20 -24.49 5.60 28.23
N LEU A 21 -23.21 5.76 27.88
CA LEU A 21 -22.39 6.89 28.31
C LEU A 21 -22.64 8.10 27.42
N GLU A 22 -23.06 9.21 28.01
CA GLU A 22 -23.28 10.47 27.28
C GLU A 22 -21.98 11.29 27.14
N ALA A 23 -21.17 11.34 28.20
CA ALA A 23 -19.91 12.06 28.23
C ALA A 23 -18.91 11.45 29.20
N LEU A 24 -17.60 11.69 28.96
CA LEU A 24 -16.52 11.31 29.85
C LEU A 24 -15.60 12.49 30.13
N PRO A 25 -15.11 12.66 31.38
CA PRO A 25 -14.19 13.73 31.70
C PRO A 25 -12.80 13.46 31.13
N ILE A 26 -12.22 14.49 30.55
CA ILE A 26 -10.82 14.53 30.14
C ILE A 26 -10.06 15.39 31.15
N VAL A 27 -9.13 14.78 31.88
CA VAL A 27 -8.35 15.44 32.92
C VAL A 27 -6.87 15.33 32.57
N VAL A 28 -6.21 16.47 32.45
CA VAL A 28 -4.79 16.54 32.10
C VAL A 28 -4.02 17.45 33.07
N PRO A 29 -2.87 17.03 33.57
CA PRO A 29 -2.03 17.92 34.37
C PRO A 29 -1.59 19.14 33.56
N SER A 30 -1.80 20.33 34.12
CA SER A 30 -1.30 21.57 33.54
C SER A 30 0.17 21.77 33.91
N ARG A 31 0.98 22.19 32.93
CA ARG A 31 2.36 22.67 33.15
C ARG A 31 2.32 24.15 33.59
N GLY A 32 2.01 24.41 34.85
CA GLY A 32 2.09 25.77 35.43
C GLY A 32 3.27 25.89 36.38
N SER A 33 3.84 27.07 36.46
CA SER A 33 4.95 27.42 37.37
C SER A 33 4.53 27.58 38.85
N LYS A 34 3.32 27.20 39.21
CA LYS A 34 2.83 27.24 40.58
C LYS A 34 3.13 25.92 41.30
N LEU A 35 3.51 25.99 42.57
CA LEU A 35 3.89 24.90 43.48
C LEU A 35 2.80 23.81 43.60
N ILE A 36 1.56 24.07 43.19
CA ILE A 36 0.44 23.13 43.09
C ILE A 36 0.07 23.10 41.62
N GLY A 37 0.42 21.99 40.94
CA GLY A 37 0.10 21.76 39.54
C GLY A 37 -1.39 21.85 39.29
N GLY A 38 -1.83 22.81 38.46
CA GLY A 38 -3.22 22.93 38.05
C GLY A 38 -3.63 21.74 37.16
N THR A 39 -4.85 21.33 37.22
CA THR A 39 -5.46 20.35 36.32
C THR A 39 -6.38 21.08 35.34
N VAL A 40 -6.21 20.79 34.05
CA VAL A 40 -7.16 21.20 33.02
C VAL A 40 -8.21 20.09 32.90
N ARG A 41 -9.48 20.46 32.98
CA ARG A 41 -10.61 19.55 32.85
C ARG A 41 -11.51 20.02 31.71
N THR A 42 -11.95 19.07 30.90
CA THR A 42 -13.01 19.21 29.91
C THR A 42 -13.78 17.90 29.83
N GLU A 43 -14.77 17.83 28.99
CA GLU A 43 -15.54 16.63 28.73
C GLU A 43 -15.42 16.27 27.24
N LEU A 44 -15.49 14.97 26.92
CA LEU A 44 -15.71 14.46 25.60
C LEU A 44 -17.08 13.80 25.56
N THR A 45 -17.95 14.30 24.72
CA THR A 45 -19.34 13.80 24.60
C THR A 45 -19.42 12.69 23.54
N GLN A 46 -20.41 11.82 23.69
CA GLN A 46 -20.73 10.80 22.70
C GLN A 46 -21.11 11.44 21.35
N GLN A 47 -21.79 12.59 21.37
CA GLN A 47 -22.15 13.31 20.15
C GLN A 47 -20.91 13.79 19.38
N GLU A 48 -19.90 14.36 20.06
CA GLU A 48 -18.63 14.77 19.43
C GLU A 48 -17.87 13.59 18.85
N VAL A 49 -17.84 12.46 19.58
CA VAL A 49 -17.21 11.23 19.10
C VAL A 49 -17.93 10.70 17.85
N ARG A 50 -19.26 10.67 17.85
CA ARG A 50 -20.06 10.25 16.68
C ARG A 50 -19.84 11.19 15.49
N ALA A 51 -19.98 12.49 15.68
CA ALA A 51 -19.81 13.48 14.62
C ALA A 51 -18.40 13.40 13.99
N THR A 52 -17.37 13.22 14.84
CA THR A 52 -15.98 13.17 14.33
C THR A 52 -15.63 11.83 13.75
N LEU A 53 -15.92 10.72 14.42
CA LEU A 53 -15.44 9.40 14.01
C LEU A 53 -16.43 8.70 13.08
N VAL A 54 -17.71 8.69 13.37
CA VAL A 54 -18.69 8.00 12.53
C VAL A 54 -18.96 8.82 11.27
N GLU A 55 -19.38 10.07 11.42
CA GLU A 55 -19.73 10.91 10.27
C GLU A 55 -18.48 11.44 9.52
N GLY A 56 -17.38 11.70 10.24
CA GLY A 56 -16.16 12.22 9.63
C GLY A 56 -15.32 11.15 8.90
N PHE A 57 -15.13 9.98 9.54
CA PHE A 57 -14.30 8.92 8.95
C PHE A 57 -15.09 7.84 8.22
N PHE A 58 -16.39 7.65 8.54
CA PHE A 58 -17.26 6.67 7.91
C PHE A 58 -18.55 7.34 7.41
N PRO A 59 -18.48 8.40 6.59
CA PRO A 59 -19.65 9.07 6.07
C PRO A 59 -20.52 8.12 5.24
N GLU A 60 -21.84 8.36 5.27
CA GLU A 60 -22.74 7.75 4.28
C GLU A 60 -22.49 8.41 2.93
N VAL A 61 -22.09 7.63 1.96
CA VAL A 61 -21.75 8.12 0.62
C VAL A 61 -22.36 7.23 -0.45
N ALA A 62 -22.64 7.80 -1.59
CA ALA A 62 -23.03 7.05 -2.78
C ALA A 62 -21.83 6.24 -3.33
N LEU A 63 -22.12 5.23 -4.13
CA LEU A 63 -21.11 4.33 -4.69
C LEU A 63 -20.13 5.04 -5.64
N ASP A 64 -20.58 6.10 -6.31
CA ASP A 64 -19.76 6.91 -7.21
C ASP A 64 -18.85 7.91 -6.48
N ALA A 65 -18.97 8.01 -5.17
CA ALA A 65 -18.10 8.87 -4.36
C ALA A 65 -16.64 8.47 -4.51
N ARG A 66 -15.78 9.47 -4.60
CA ARG A 66 -14.33 9.29 -4.71
C ARG A 66 -13.62 10.03 -3.59
N PRO A 67 -12.45 9.55 -3.16
CA PRO A 67 -11.61 10.27 -2.22
C PRO A 67 -11.28 11.67 -2.75
N VAL A 68 -11.36 12.66 -1.87
CA VAL A 68 -11.04 14.05 -2.22
C VAL A 68 -9.54 14.21 -2.28
N SER A 69 -9.03 14.65 -3.45
CA SER A 69 -7.64 15.07 -3.60
C SER A 69 -7.52 16.57 -3.35
N ARG A 70 -6.59 16.96 -2.52
CA ARG A 70 -6.26 18.37 -2.26
C ARG A 70 -4.87 18.68 -2.78
N THR A 71 -4.67 19.89 -3.29
CA THR A 71 -3.32 20.37 -3.62
C THR A 71 -2.44 20.33 -2.38
N ARG A 72 -1.31 19.64 -2.46
CA ARG A 72 -0.36 19.56 -1.34
C ARG A 72 0.40 20.87 -1.18
N ALA A 73 0.68 21.26 0.06
CA ALA A 73 1.67 22.29 0.34
C ALA A 73 3.07 21.80 -0.09
N GLY A 74 3.91 22.70 -0.63
CA GLY A 74 5.25 22.34 -1.09
C GLY A 74 6.19 21.85 0.03
N LEU A 75 5.85 22.12 1.31
CA LEU A 75 6.59 21.65 2.48
C LEU A 75 5.63 20.98 3.45
N THR A 76 5.93 19.73 3.85
CA THR A 76 5.18 18.97 4.86
C THR A 76 6.13 18.42 5.91
N GLN A 77 5.63 18.21 7.13
CA GLN A 77 6.41 17.51 8.15
C GLN A 77 6.59 16.04 7.76
N LEU A 78 7.77 15.51 8.01
CA LEU A 78 8.03 14.07 7.85
C LEU A 78 7.14 13.28 8.82
N GLY A 79 6.40 12.30 8.30
CA GLY A 79 5.48 11.48 9.06
C GLY A 79 4.98 10.31 8.22
N LEU A 80 4.04 9.54 8.78
CA LEU A 80 3.39 8.47 8.03
C LEU A 80 2.58 9.06 6.87
N PRO A 81 2.63 8.44 5.69
CA PRO A 81 1.88 8.89 4.51
C PRO A 81 0.40 8.55 4.65
N TYR A 82 -0.32 9.38 5.40
CA TYR A 82 -1.78 9.24 5.49
C TYR A 82 -2.47 9.72 4.21
N ALA A 83 -3.56 9.05 3.85
CA ALA A 83 -4.44 9.50 2.78
C ALA A 83 -4.96 10.91 3.07
N GLN A 84 -5.09 11.74 2.03
CA GLN A 84 -5.56 13.12 2.18
C GLN A 84 -7.04 13.20 2.55
N ASP A 85 -7.83 12.24 2.10
CA ASP A 85 -9.23 12.09 2.48
C ASP A 85 -9.35 11.11 3.65
N ALA A 86 -9.96 11.57 4.74
CA ALA A 86 -10.19 10.74 5.92
C ALA A 86 -11.38 9.77 5.76
N GLY A 87 -12.21 9.93 4.72
CA GLY A 87 -13.45 9.16 4.54
C GLY A 87 -13.21 7.73 4.07
N VAL A 88 -13.15 6.78 5.00
CA VAL A 88 -12.91 5.35 4.73
C VAL A 88 -13.91 4.79 3.73
N THR A 89 -15.19 5.16 3.84
CA THR A 89 -16.25 4.69 2.93
C THR A 89 -16.06 5.20 1.49
N ARG A 90 -15.48 6.38 1.27
CA ARG A 90 -15.12 6.86 -0.07
C ARG A 90 -14.00 6.03 -0.69
N HIS A 91 -13.00 5.66 0.11
CA HIS A 91 -11.94 4.76 -0.34
C HIS A 91 -12.48 3.36 -0.65
N LEU A 92 -13.43 2.87 0.17
CA LEU A 92 -14.09 1.58 -0.07
C LEU A 92 -14.87 1.59 -1.38
N ALA A 93 -15.67 2.63 -1.65
CA ALA A 93 -16.40 2.79 -2.92
C ALA A 93 -15.45 2.80 -4.12
N ALA A 94 -14.38 3.59 -4.03
CA ALA A 94 -13.36 3.67 -5.09
C ALA A 94 -12.63 2.35 -5.31
N LEU A 95 -12.34 1.58 -4.25
CA LEU A 95 -11.71 0.27 -4.34
C LEU A 95 -12.63 -0.74 -5.04
N LEU A 96 -13.85 -0.90 -4.56
CA LEU A 96 -14.79 -1.88 -5.10
C LEU A 96 -15.17 -1.57 -6.55
N GLY A 97 -15.34 -0.30 -6.91
CA GLY A 97 -15.63 0.11 -8.29
C GLY A 97 -14.48 -0.23 -9.25
N ARG A 98 -13.22 -0.09 -8.82
CA ARG A 98 -12.06 -0.44 -9.67
C ARG A 98 -11.85 -1.94 -9.84
N GLN A 99 -12.32 -2.76 -8.91
CA GLN A 99 -12.06 -4.20 -8.92
C GLN A 99 -13.07 -5.01 -9.72
N VAL A 100 -14.15 -4.42 -10.22
CA VAL A 100 -15.18 -5.15 -10.98
C VAL A 100 -14.60 -5.81 -12.23
N GLY A 101 -13.78 -5.09 -13.01
CA GLY A 101 -13.12 -5.64 -14.20
C GLY A 101 -12.08 -6.72 -13.86
N ALA A 102 -11.27 -6.46 -12.84
CA ALA A 102 -10.23 -7.39 -12.42
C ALA A 102 -10.79 -8.72 -11.90
N ALA A 103 -11.93 -8.70 -11.20
CA ALA A 103 -12.58 -9.91 -10.71
C ALA A 103 -13.15 -10.77 -11.86
N ALA A 104 -13.59 -10.15 -12.96
CA ALA A 104 -14.09 -10.87 -14.12
C ALA A 104 -12.99 -11.65 -14.86
N GLU A 105 -11.72 -11.21 -14.76
CA GLU A 105 -10.55 -11.84 -15.38
C GLU A 105 -9.94 -12.98 -14.54
N LEU A 106 -10.31 -13.09 -13.26
CA LEU A 106 -9.76 -14.12 -12.38
C LEU A 106 -10.34 -15.51 -12.72
N GLU A 107 -9.46 -16.49 -12.89
CA GLU A 107 -9.82 -17.89 -13.09
C GLU A 107 -10.68 -18.38 -11.91
N GLY A 108 -11.83 -18.97 -12.20
CA GLY A 108 -12.82 -19.41 -11.20
C GLY A 108 -13.81 -18.34 -10.74
N PHE A 109 -13.62 -17.06 -11.09
CA PHE A 109 -14.58 -15.97 -10.82
C PHE A 109 -15.29 -15.48 -12.09
N ALA A 110 -14.80 -15.85 -13.26
CA ALA A 110 -15.48 -15.60 -14.53
C ALA A 110 -16.91 -16.19 -14.48
N GLY A 111 -17.91 -15.31 -14.58
CA GLY A 111 -19.32 -15.68 -14.45
C GLY A 111 -19.94 -15.51 -13.06
N GLN A 112 -19.15 -15.22 -12.03
CA GLN A 112 -19.67 -14.83 -10.71
C GLN A 112 -19.83 -13.31 -10.55
N VAL A 113 -19.20 -12.54 -11.44
CA VAL A 113 -19.41 -11.09 -11.49
C VAL A 113 -20.68 -10.83 -12.29
N ASN A 114 -21.66 -10.18 -11.66
CA ASN A 114 -22.91 -9.83 -12.32
C ASN A 114 -22.64 -8.98 -13.55
N ALA A 115 -23.17 -9.38 -14.71
CA ALA A 115 -23.05 -8.59 -15.92
C ALA A 115 -23.73 -7.22 -15.73
N GLY A 116 -22.95 -6.14 -15.89
CA GLY A 116 -23.44 -4.78 -15.68
C GLY A 116 -23.28 -4.24 -14.26
N ALA A 117 -22.66 -4.99 -13.33
CA ALA A 117 -22.31 -4.47 -12.02
C ALA A 117 -21.35 -3.28 -12.12
N SER A 118 -21.64 -2.20 -11.39
CA SER A 118 -20.76 -1.03 -11.36
C SER A 118 -19.63 -1.13 -10.33
N PHE A 119 -19.69 -2.14 -9.47
CA PHE A 119 -18.68 -2.45 -8.46
C PHE A 119 -18.64 -3.95 -8.12
N LEU A 120 -17.57 -4.39 -7.48
CA LEU A 120 -17.46 -5.75 -6.98
C LEU A 120 -18.43 -5.97 -5.81
N HIS A 121 -19.32 -6.97 -5.91
CA HIS A 121 -20.32 -7.31 -4.90
C HIS A 121 -19.77 -8.30 -3.86
N PRO A 122 -19.30 -7.86 -2.68
CA PRO A 122 -18.88 -8.77 -1.64
C PRO A 122 -20.10 -9.45 -0.99
N THR A 123 -20.05 -10.77 -0.86
CA THR A 123 -21.10 -11.56 -0.19
C THR A 123 -20.87 -11.66 1.32
N ALA A 124 -19.64 -11.40 1.77
CA ALA A 124 -19.25 -11.45 3.16
C ALA A 124 -18.10 -10.48 3.46
N VAL A 125 -18.04 -9.98 4.68
CA VAL A 125 -17.01 -9.07 5.16
C VAL A 125 -16.43 -9.58 6.47
N LEU A 126 -15.11 -9.71 6.52
CA LEU A 126 -14.36 -9.98 7.75
C LEU A 126 -13.74 -8.66 8.23
N PHE A 127 -14.12 -8.23 9.43
CA PHE A 127 -13.53 -7.06 10.06
C PHE A 127 -12.34 -7.47 10.92
N ASN A 128 -11.24 -6.71 10.82
CA ASN A 128 -10.05 -6.90 11.61
C ASN A 128 -9.42 -5.55 12.01
N GLY A 129 -8.61 -5.57 13.07
CA GLY A 129 -7.91 -4.40 13.58
C GLY A 129 -8.71 -3.60 14.62
N GLY A 130 -7.97 -2.78 15.39
CA GLY A 130 -8.49 -2.12 16.58
C GLY A 130 -9.62 -1.12 16.34
N VAL A 131 -9.73 -0.55 15.13
CA VAL A 131 -10.81 0.36 14.75
C VAL A 131 -12.18 -0.34 14.80
N PHE A 132 -12.24 -1.58 14.33
CA PHE A 132 -13.46 -2.37 14.25
C PHE A 132 -13.81 -3.15 15.53
N LYS A 133 -13.11 -2.89 16.63
CA LYS A 133 -13.61 -3.24 17.97
C LYS A 133 -14.88 -2.48 18.34
N SER A 134 -15.14 -1.35 17.69
CA SER A 134 -16.37 -0.60 17.82
C SER A 134 -17.45 -1.17 16.91
N ASP A 135 -18.52 -1.71 17.49
CA ASP A 135 -19.67 -2.21 16.73
C ASP A 135 -20.34 -1.08 15.93
N ILE A 136 -20.35 0.16 16.43
CA ILE A 136 -20.90 1.32 15.71
C ILE A 136 -20.19 1.53 14.36
N LEU A 137 -18.87 1.44 14.33
CA LEU A 137 -18.10 1.61 13.08
C LEU A 137 -18.25 0.42 12.15
N THR A 138 -18.33 -0.78 12.70
CA THR A 138 -18.60 -2.02 11.94
C THR A 138 -19.98 -1.97 11.29
N GLU A 139 -21.01 -1.63 12.06
CA GLU A 139 -22.39 -1.52 11.57
C GLU A 139 -22.53 -0.40 10.53
N ARG A 140 -21.91 0.77 10.75
CA ARG A 140 -21.89 1.85 9.76
C ARG A 140 -21.27 1.40 8.44
N THR A 141 -20.13 0.72 8.49
CA THR A 141 -19.46 0.22 7.28
C THR A 141 -20.34 -0.77 6.52
N LEU A 142 -20.98 -1.71 7.24
CA LEU A 142 -21.90 -2.67 6.63
C LEU A 142 -23.15 -2.00 6.08
N ALA A 143 -23.73 -1.02 6.80
CA ALA A 143 -24.91 -0.30 6.36
C ALA A 143 -24.64 0.44 5.03
N VAL A 144 -23.51 1.13 4.92
CA VAL A 144 -23.12 1.82 3.68
C VAL A 144 -22.90 0.84 2.54
N LEU A 145 -22.16 -0.26 2.76
CA LEU A 145 -21.96 -1.29 1.76
C LEU A 145 -23.26 -1.93 1.30
N ASN A 146 -24.13 -2.27 2.24
CA ASN A 146 -25.42 -2.90 1.95
C ASN A 146 -26.39 -1.95 1.26
N SER A 147 -26.29 -0.63 1.47
CA SER A 147 -27.06 0.34 0.69
C SER A 147 -26.68 0.33 -0.79
N TRP A 148 -25.39 0.18 -1.11
CA TRP A 148 -24.93 0.05 -2.48
C TRP A 148 -25.37 -1.28 -3.12
N LEU A 149 -25.25 -2.40 -2.39
CA LEU A 149 -25.71 -3.71 -2.86
C LEU A 149 -27.22 -3.72 -3.13
N ALA A 150 -28.02 -3.10 -2.24
CA ALA A 150 -29.44 -2.96 -2.42
C ALA A 150 -29.82 -2.09 -3.63
N ALA A 151 -29.05 -1.04 -3.92
CA ALA A 151 -29.25 -0.20 -5.10
C ALA A 151 -29.09 -0.96 -6.42
N GLU A 152 -28.24 -2.01 -6.44
CA GLU A 152 -28.08 -2.92 -7.59
C GLU A 152 -28.89 -4.22 -7.46
N GLY A 153 -29.85 -4.28 -6.52
CA GLY A 153 -30.77 -5.40 -6.37
C GLY A 153 -30.11 -6.71 -5.88
N THR A 154 -28.95 -6.61 -5.22
CA THR A 154 -28.21 -7.76 -4.72
C THR A 154 -28.44 -8.01 -3.22
N ALA A 155 -28.16 -9.23 -2.77
CA ALA A 155 -28.29 -9.60 -1.37
C ALA A 155 -27.27 -8.85 -0.49
N PRO A 156 -27.60 -8.53 0.77
CA PRO A 156 -26.69 -7.85 1.68
C PRO A 156 -25.49 -8.74 2.01
N ALA A 157 -24.31 -8.13 2.15
CA ALA A 157 -23.13 -8.79 2.64
C ALA A 157 -23.27 -9.16 4.12
N ARG A 158 -22.86 -10.37 4.47
CA ARG A 158 -22.87 -10.84 5.86
C ARG A 158 -21.57 -10.51 6.59
N ARG A 159 -21.66 -10.19 7.87
CA ARG A 159 -20.48 -10.10 8.74
C ARG A 159 -19.96 -11.52 9.04
N LEU A 160 -18.69 -11.78 8.80
CA LEU A 160 -18.01 -12.98 9.25
C LEU A 160 -17.58 -12.81 10.71
N SER A 161 -17.70 -13.89 11.49
CA SER A 161 -17.25 -13.99 12.88
C SER A 161 -15.93 -14.72 13.00
N GLY A 162 -15.31 -14.68 14.19
CA GLY A 162 -14.12 -15.47 14.53
C GLY A 162 -12.78 -14.75 14.41
N ALA A 163 -12.76 -13.44 14.08
CA ALA A 163 -11.54 -12.66 14.16
C ALA A 163 -11.26 -12.25 15.62
N ASP A 164 -10.10 -12.62 16.13
CA ASP A 164 -9.55 -12.02 17.36
C ASP A 164 -8.79 -10.75 16.98
N MET A 165 -9.40 -9.60 17.23
CA MET A 165 -8.86 -8.30 16.79
C MET A 165 -7.59 -7.86 17.54
N ASP A 166 -7.26 -8.51 18.65
CA ASP A 166 -6.01 -8.26 19.38
C ASP A 166 -4.89 -9.18 18.92
N LEU A 167 -5.20 -10.44 18.65
CA LEU A 167 -4.23 -11.48 18.35
C LEU A 167 -4.17 -11.89 16.86
N ALA A 168 -5.00 -11.30 16.00
CA ALA A 168 -5.08 -11.68 14.59
C ALA A 168 -3.72 -11.65 13.88
N VAL A 169 -2.89 -10.64 14.14
CA VAL A 169 -1.55 -10.53 13.54
C VAL A 169 -0.63 -11.65 14.05
N ALA A 170 -0.66 -11.93 15.36
CA ALA A 170 0.16 -13.00 15.97
C ALA A 170 -0.26 -14.39 15.44
N HIS A 171 -1.59 -14.63 15.35
CA HIS A 171 -2.12 -15.87 14.77
C HIS A 171 -1.75 -16.00 13.28
N GLY A 172 -1.85 -14.89 12.52
CA GLY A 172 -1.44 -14.85 11.13
C GLY A 172 0.04 -15.16 10.94
N ALA A 173 0.91 -14.58 11.75
CA ALA A 173 2.34 -14.84 11.72
C ALA A 173 2.67 -16.32 12.06
N ALA A 174 2.01 -16.87 13.07
CA ALA A 174 2.17 -18.29 13.43
C ALA A 174 1.68 -19.22 12.31
N TYR A 175 0.53 -18.91 11.72
CA TYR A 175 -0.02 -19.66 10.58
C TYR A 175 0.88 -19.55 9.35
N TYR A 176 1.44 -18.38 9.07
CA TYR A 176 2.39 -18.19 7.98
C TYR A 176 3.64 -19.07 8.16
N GLY A 177 4.20 -19.13 9.39
CA GLY A 177 5.30 -20.04 9.71
C GLY A 177 4.93 -21.52 9.50
N TYR A 178 3.67 -21.90 9.78
CA TYR A 178 3.14 -23.24 9.53
C TYR A 178 3.05 -23.55 8.02
N VAL A 179 2.56 -22.59 7.24
CA VAL A 179 2.45 -22.69 5.76
C VAL A 179 3.84 -22.80 5.12
N ARG A 180 4.84 -22.06 5.60
CA ARG A 180 6.23 -22.16 5.12
C ARG A 180 6.86 -23.55 5.33
N ARG A 181 6.31 -24.34 6.24
CA ARG A 181 6.70 -25.75 6.46
C ARG A 181 5.94 -26.72 5.55
N GLY A 182 5.25 -26.23 4.53
CA GLY A 182 4.49 -27.03 3.57
C GLY A 182 3.16 -27.55 4.10
N LYS A 183 2.61 -26.94 5.17
CA LYS A 183 1.35 -27.34 5.79
C LYS A 183 0.32 -26.23 5.69
N GLY A 184 -0.96 -26.60 5.56
CA GLY A 184 -2.06 -25.63 5.47
C GLY A 184 -2.22 -25.03 4.07
N VAL A 185 -3.00 -23.96 3.99
CA VAL A 185 -3.32 -23.27 2.72
C VAL A 185 -2.53 -21.96 2.68
N ARG A 186 -1.69 -21.80 1.66
CA ARG A 186 -1.01 -20.54 1.40
C ARG A 186 -1.93 -19.61 0.63
N ILE A 187 -2.22 -18.44 1.20
CA ILE A 187 -2.77 -17.33 0.45
C ILE A 187 -1.62 -16.76 -0.38
N ARG A 188 -1.72 -16.87 -1.70
CA ARG A 188 -0.73 -16.32 -2.62
C ARG A 188 -1.08 -14.86 -2.82
N GLY A 189 -0.16 -13.98 -2.47
CA GLY A 189 -0.18 -12.57 -2.81
C GLY A 189 0.80 -12.34 -3.94
N GLY A 190 0.53 -11.36 -4.77
CA GLY A 190 1.45 -10.94 -5.81
C GLY A 190 1.65 -9.44 -5.78
N THR A 191 2.61 -8.94 -6.54
CA THR A 191 2.84 -7.50 -6.70
C THR A 191 1.56 -6.83 -7.24
N ALA A 192 1.16 -5.72 -6.61
CA ALA A 192 -0.04 -4.96 -7.01
C ALA A 192 0.14 -4.18 -8.32
N GLN A 193 1.38 -4.11 -8.81
CA GLN A 193 1.80 -3.41 -10.03
C GLN A 193 2.90 -4.21 -10.71
N ALA A 194 3.09 -3.99 -12.01
CA ALA A 194 4.34 -4.34 -12.67
C ALA A 194 5.39 -3.28 -12.34
N TYR A 195 6.64 -3.68 -12.11
CA TYR A 195 7.74 -2.77 -11.74
C TYR A 195 8.84 -2.80 -12.79
N TYR A 196 9.36 -1.60 -13.05
CA TYR A 196 10.36 -1.37 -14.09
C TYR A 196 11.53 -0.57 -13.53
N VAL A 197 12.71 -0.83 -14.06
CA VAL A 197 13.90 -0.02 -13.83
C VAL A 197 14.27 0.71 -15.12
N ALA A 198 14.72 1.97 -15.00
CA ALA A 198 15.23 2.72 -16.12
C ALA A 198 16.56 2.15 -16.58
N VAL A 199 16.70 1.95 -17.89
CA VAL A 199 17.93 1.57 -18.57
C VAL A 199 18.24 2.63 -19.62
N GLU A 200 19.41 3.23 -19.58
CA GLU A 200 19.84 4.17 -20.60
C GLU A 200 20.07 3.43 -21.92
N SER A 201 19.57 4.02 -22.99
CA SER A 201 19.79 3.52 -24.35
C SER A 201 21.27 3.68 -24.73
N SER A 202 21.83 2.69 -25.44
CA SER A 202 23.21 2.71 -25.96
C SER A 202 23.41 3.67 -27.15
N MET A 203 22.67 4.77 -27.20
CA MET A 203 22.81 5.78 -28.28
C MET A 203 23.97 6.74 -28.00
N PRO A 204 24.61 7.26 -29.03
CA PRO A 204 25.65 8.27 -28.86
C PRO A 204 25.11 9.51 -28.13
N ALA A 205 25.89 10.04 -27.20
CA ALA A 205 25.54 11.25 -26.47
C ALA A 205 25.41 12.45 -27.44
N ILE A 206 24.30 13.17 -27.32
CA ILE A 206 24.05 14.42 -28.06
C ILE A 206 24.19 15.58 -27.08
N PRO A 207 25.06 16.58 -27.37
CA PRO A 207 25.23 17.70 -26.46
C PRO A 207 23.92 18.41 -26.13
N GLY A 208 23.59 18.52 -24.84
CA GLY A 208 22.36 19.18 -24.34
C GLY A 208 21.08 18.34 -24.42
N VAL A 209 21.19 17.07 -24.79
CA VAL A 209 20.06 16.11 -24.78
C VAL A 209 20.41 14.98 -23.82
N GLU A 210 19.52 14.71 -22.87
CA GLU A 210 19.64 13.54 -22.00
C GLU A 210 19.50 12.26 -22.82
N PRO A 211 20.28 11.20 -22.50
CA PRO A 211 20.12 9.91 -23.19
C PRO A 211 18.68 9.39 -23.02
N PRO A 212 18.07 8.87 -24.08
CA PRO A 212 16.74 8.28 -23.98
C PRO A 212 16.80 7.05 -23.07
N VAL A 213 15.81 6.94 -22.20
CA VAL A 213 15.66 5.84 -21.24
C VAL A 213 14.62 4.87 -21.73
N GLN A 214 14.91 3.59 -21.55
CA GLN A 214 13.97 2.48 -21.72
C GLN A 214 13.52 1.99 -20.35
N ALA A 215 12.30 1.44 -20.24
CA ALA A 215 11.82 0.84 -19.00
C ALA A 215 11.85 -0.68 -19.12
N LEU A 216 12.68 -1.32 -18.29
CA LEU A 216 12.85 -2.78 -18.23
C LEU A 216 11.95 -3.35 -17.13
N CYS A 217 11.03 -4.24 -17.47
CA CYS A 217 10.19 -4.94 -16.50
C CYS A 217 11.04 -5.93 -15.69
N VAL A 218 11.19 -5.64 -14.40
CA VAL A 218 11.97 -6.46 -13.45
C VAL A 218 11.06 -7.26 -12.50
N ALA A 219 9.79 -6.90 -12.37
CA ALA A 219 8.79 -7.69 -11.67
C ALA A 219 7.43 -7.51 -12.36
N PRO A 220 6.90 -8.55 -13.00
CA PRO A 220 5.58 -8.49 -13.65
C PRO A 220 4.46 -8.33 -12.63
N PHE A 221 3.30 -7.87 -13.09
CA PHE A 221 2.09 -7.80 -12.27
C PHE A 221 1.75 -9.17 -11.69
N GLY A 222 1.45 -9.23 -10.38
CA GLY A 222 1.10 -10.47 -9.70
C GLY A 222 2.28 -11.40 -9.40
N MET A 223 3.54 -10.94 -9.54
CA MET A 223 4.71 -11.72 -9.13
C MET A 223 4.61 -12.12 -7.66
N GLU A 224 4.60 -13.43 -7.38
CA GLU A 224 4.39 -13.95 -6.01
C GLU A 224 5.52 -13.55 -5.05
N GLU A 225 5.16 -13.24 -3.82
CA GLU A 225 6.11 -13.02 -2.73
C GLU A 225 7.02 -14.24 -2.51
N GLY A 226 8.30 -13.99 -2.31
CA GLY A 226 9.32 -15.01 -2.19
C GLY A 226 9.77 -15.61 -3.52
N THR A 227 9.23 -15.13 -4.65
CA THR A 227 9.70 -15.56 -5.97
C THR A 227 10.98 -14.79 -6.33
N GLN A 228 11.98 -15.54 -6.75
CA GLN A 228 13.19 -15.04 -7.36
C GLN A 228 13.10 -15.28 -8.86
N THR A 229 13.42 -14.26 -9.63
CA THR A 229 13.50 -14.34 -11.09
C THR A 229 14.80 -13.75 -11.58
N ASP A 230 15.45 -14.47 -12.50
CA ASP A 230 16.71 -14.06 -13.10
C ASP A 230 16.47 -13.61 -14.56
N LEU A 231 16.89 -12.39 -14.89
CA LEU A 231 16.89 -11.87 -16.26
C LEU A 231 18.18 -12.36 -16.96
N LEU A 232 18.23 -13.64 -17.29
CA LEU A 232 19.45 -14.30 -17.77
C LEU A 232 19.85 -13.92 -19.20
N ASP A 233 18.86 -13.52 -20.02
CA ASP A 233 19.06 -13.29 -21.44
C ASP A 233 19.45 -11.83 -21.77
N LEU A 234 19.44 -10.94 -20.78
CA LEU A 234 19.77 -9.53 -20.95
C LEU A 234 21.02 -9.16 -20.17
N ALA A 235 22.10 -8.86 -20.89
CA ALA A 235 23.32 -8.29 -20.32
C ALA A 235 23.21 -6.76 -20.31
N LEU A 236 23.44 -6.15 -19.15
CA LEU A 236 23.42 -4.70 -18.95
C LEU A 236 24.79 -4.21 -18.50
N GLY A 237 25.09 -2.93 -18.76
CA GLY A 237 26.24 -2.27 -18.20
C GLY A 237 25.92 -1.61 -16.86
N LEU A 238 26.66 -1.93 -15.79
CA LEU A 238 26.55 -1.32 -14.48
C LEU A 238 27.76 -0.45 -14.20
N VAL A 239 27.55 0.84 -13.95
CA VAL A 239 28.64 1.76 -13.57
C VAL A 239 28.94 1.57 -12.10
N VAL A 240 30.23 1.40 -11.75
CA VAL A 240 30.70 1.22 -10.38
C VAL A 240 31.67 2.32 -9.95
N GLY A 241 31.75 2.58 -8.67
CA GLY A 241 32.69 3.58 -8.09
C GLY A 241 32.28 5.04 -8.25
N GLU A 242 31.22 5.32 -8.99
CA GLU A 242 30.65 6.67 -9.18
C GLU A 242 29.20 6.73 -8.72
N PRO A 243 28.67 7.92 -8.38
CA PRO A 243 27.25 8.09 -8.09
C PRO A 243 26.40 7.77 -9.32
N VAL A 244 25.45 6.87 -9.15
CA VAL A 244 24.46 6.49 -10.17
C VAL A 244 23.05 6.75 -9.69
N HIS A 245 22.16 6.97 -10.64
CA HIS A 245 20.73 7.22 -10.41
C HIS A 245 19.95 6.04 -10.97
N LEU A 246 19.26 5.33 -10.09
CA LEU A 246 18.38 4.23 -10.49
C LEU A 246 16.93 4.70 -10.35
N ARG A 247 16.26 4.93 -11.48
CA ARG A 247 14.86 5.35 -11.53
C ARG A 247 13.97 4.12 -11.63
N PHE A 248 12.88 4.12 -10.85
CA PHE A 248 11.93 3.02 -10.80
C PHE A 248 10.54 3.51 -11.20
N PHE A 249 9.84 2.66 -11.94
CA PHE A 249 8.47 2.91 -12.37
C PHE A 249 7.55 1.77 -11.95
N GLY A 250 6.26 2.07 -11.79
CA GLY A 250 5.21 1.11 -11.54
C GLY A 250 4.06 1.27 -12.50
N SER A 251 3.39 0.18 -12.83
CA SER A 251 2.20 0.18 -13.66
C SER A 251 1.12 -0.74 -13.11
N SER A 252 -0.06 -0.19 -12.87
CA SER A 252 -1.26 -0.97 -12.53
C SER A 252 -2.07 -1.39 -13.76
N VAL A 253 -1.75 -0.83 -14.94
CA VAL A 253 -2.50 -1.07 -16.19
C VAL A 253 -1.79 -2.06 -17.11
N ARG A 254 -0.46 -2.12 -17.08
CA ARG A 254 0.35 -3.02 -17.94
C ARG A 254 0.47 -4.40 -17.30
N ARG A 255 -0.65 -5.12 -17.19
CA ARG A 255 -0.72 -6.42 -16.50
C ARG A 255 -0.17 -7.59 -17.30
N GLN A 256 0.03 -7.40 -18.61
CA GLN A 256 0.47 -8.46 -19.53
C GLN A 256 1.98 -8.43 -19.78
N ASP A 257 2.68 -7.41 -19.31
CA ASP A 257 4.12 -7.34 -19.46
C ASP A 257 4.77 -8.45 -18.63
N THR A 258 5.71 -9.12 -19.27
CA THR A 258 6.46 -10.21 -18.66
C THR A 258 7.84 -9.74 -18.20
N LEU A 259 8.50 -10.55 -17.39
CA LEU A 259 9.88 -10.30 -16.99
C LEU A 259 10.78 -10.08 -18.22
N GLY A 260 11.60 -9.02 -18.19
CA GLY A 260 12.48 -8.69 -19.29
C GLY A 260 11.83 -7.88 -20.42
N THR A 261 10.53 -7.61 -20.37
CA THR A 261 9.89 -6.70 -21.34
C THR A 261 10.55 -5.33 -21.28
N MET A 262 11.05 -4.86 -22.42
CA MET A 262 11.69 -3.55 -22.59
C MET A 262 10.73 -2.61 -23.29
N LEU A 263 10.49 -1.44 -22.72
CA LEU A 263 9.65 -0.40 -23.28
C LEU A 263 10.51 0.77 -23.76
N ASP A 264 10.46 1.05 -25.05
CA ASP A 264 11.15 2.20 -25.63
C ASP A 264 10.35 3.51 -25.44
N PHE A 265 9.05 3.36 -25.27
CA PHE A 265 8.10 4.48 -25.13
C PHE A 265 6.89 4.03 -24.29
N TRP A 266 6.37 4.95 -23.49
CA TRP A 266 5.12 4.78 -22.71
C TRP A 266 4.39 6.12 -22.54
N GLN A 267 3.09 6.04 -22.31
CA GLN A 267 2.28 7.19 -21.98
C GLN A 267 2.39 7.51 -20.48
N PRO A 268 2.21 8.77 -20.04
CA PRO A 268 2.29 9.16 -18.63
C PRO A 268 1.29 8.44 -17.71
N ASP A 269 0.20 7.92 -18.24
CA ASP A 269 -0.82 7.14 -17.54
C ASP A 269 -0.53 5.63 -17.50
N GLU A 270 0.41 5.15 -18.30
CA GLU A 270 0.83 3.75 -18.32
C GLU A 270 1.89 3.45 -17.26
N LEU A 271 2.90 4.30 -17.11
CA LEU A 271 3.94 4.17 -16.10
C LEU A 271 3.98 5.39 -15.19
N GLN A 272 3.97 5.13 -13.88
CA GLN A 272 4.17 6.13 -12.85
C GLN A 272 5.58 6.01 -12.27
N GLU A 273 6.32 7.09 -12.21
CA GLU A 273 7.60 7.12 -11.51
C GLU A 273 7.37 6.98 -10.00
N LEU A 274 7.94 5.95 -9.39
CA LEU A 274 7.80 5.63 -7.97
C LEU A 274 8.87 6.30 -7.12
N GLY A 275 10.06 6.51 -7.70
CA GLY A 275 11.17 7.14 -7.04
C GLY A 275 12.50 6.89 -7.74
N GLU A 276 13.52 7.51 -7.19
CA GLU A 276 14.88 7.43 -7.64
C GLU A 276 15.78 7.05 -6.46
N ILE A 277 16.71 6.12 -6.69
CA ILE A 277 17.72 5.75 -5.72
C ILE A 277 19.05 6.30 -6.20
N HIS A 278 19.66 7.15 -5.39
CA HIS A 278 21.01 7.61 -5.58
C HIS A 278 21.95 6.69 -4.81
N ALA A 279 22.83 6.02 -5.50
CA ALA A 279 23.78 5.10 -4.89
C ALA A 279 25.17 5.25 -5.52
N THR A 280 26.21 5.00 -4.74
CA THR A 280 27.56 4.76 -5.25
C THR A 280 27.84 3.27 -5.02
N LEU A 281 27.86 2.51 -6.10
CA LEU A 281 28.10 1.07 -6.03
C LEU A 281 29.59 0.82 -5.85
N PRO A 282 30.01 -0.09 -4.93
CA PRO A 282 31.42 -0.35 -4.68
C PRO A 282 32.15 -0.81 -5.96
N ALA A 283 33.35 -0.29 -6.18
CA ALA A 283 34.16 -0.67 -7.35
C ALA A 283 34.88 -2.01 -7.17
N GLU A 284 35.02 -2.50 -5.93
CA GLU A 284 35.61 -3.82 -5.59
C GLU A 284 36.93 -4.14 -6.30
N GLY A 285 37.84 -3.16 -6.34
CA GLY A 285 39.14 -3.31 -7.01
C GLY A 285 39.19 -2.85 -8.47
N ARG A 286 38.08 -2.42 -9.04
CA ARG A 286 37.98 -1.77 -10.36
C ARG A 286 38.21 -0.26 -10.24
N GLN A 287 38.36 0.44 -11.36
CA GLN A 287 38.44 1.90 -11.36
C GLN A 287 37.00 2.52 -11.22
N ALA A 288 36.94 3.70 -10.62
CA ALA A 288 35.68 4.48 -10.59
C ALA A 288 35.26 4.83 -12.04
N GLY A 289 34.02 4.61 -12.38
CA GLY A 289 33.48 4.81 -13.72
C GLY A 289 33.57 3.58 -14.63
N ASP A 290 34.16 2.47 -14.16
CA ASP A 290 34.16 1.24 -14.93
C ASP A 290 32.75 0.71 -15.15
N VAL A 291 32.48 0.19 -16.33
CA VAL A 291 31.22 -0.44 -16.70
C VAL A 291 31.36 -1.96 -16.64
N VAL A 292 30.66 -2.57 -15.70
CA VAL A 292 30.66 -4.02 -15.50
C VAL A 292 29.46 -4.64 -16.22
N GLN A 293 29.67 -5.69 -16.98
CA GLN A 293 28.57 -6.46 -17.57
C GLN A 293 27.88 -7.29 -16.50
N VAL A 294 26.59 -7.06 -16.30
CA VAL A 294 25.78 -7.71 -15.28
C VAL A 294 24.51 -8.32 -15.85
N LYS A 295 23.99 -9.31 -15.15
CA LYS A 295 22.61 -9.80 -15.27
C LYS A 295 21.83 -9.38 -14.04
N LEU A 296 20.55 -9.09 -14.23
CA LEU A 296 19.68 -8.69 -13.12
C LEU A 296 18.94 -9.91 -12.55
N ARG A 297 18.79 -9.88 -11.24
CA ARG A 297 17.95 -10.79 -10.46
C ARG A 297 16.96 -9.97 -9.66
N ALA A 298 15.69 -10.29 -9.74
CA ALA A 298 14.66 -9.64 -8.97
C ALA A 298 14.04 -10.62 -7.97
N VAL A 299 13.81 -10.16 -6.73
CA VAL A 299 13.15 -10.94 -5.67
C VAL A 299 12.05 -10.10 -5.06
N ALA A 300 10.81 -10.58 -5.13
CA ALA A 300 9.71 -9.98 -4.40
C ALA A 300 9.77 -10.46 -2.95
N LEU A 301 10.14 -9.56 -2.02
CA LEU A 301 10.30 -9.91 -0.62
C LEU A 301 8.93 -9.94 0.09
N GLU A 302 8.84 -10.77 1.12
CA GLU A 302 7.65 -10.91 1.98
C GLU A 302 7.33 -9.62 2.78
N THR A 303 8.29 -8.72 2.87
CA THR A 303 8.15 -7.37 3.46
C THR A 303 7.36 -6.42 2.57
N GLY A 304 7.09 -6.79 1.30
CA GLY A 304 6.50 -5.92 0.29
C GLY A 304 7.53 -4.93 -0.28
N THR A 305 8.79 -5.32 -0.32
CA THR A 305 9.87 -4.63 -1.02
C THR A 305 10.33 -5.48 -2.21
N LEU A 306 10.83 -4.85 -3.24
CA LEU A 306 11.51 -5.53 -4.35
C LEU A 306 13.02 -5.36 -4.17
N GLU A 307 13.71 -6.48 -4.18
CA GLU A 307 15.15 -6.54 -4.18
C GLU A 307 15.63 -6.75 -5.61
N LEU A 308 16.53 -5.89 -6.07
CA LEU A 308 17.19 -6.01 -7.37
C LEU A 308 18.69 -6.24 -7.13
N THR A 309 19.19 -7.34 -7.61
CA THR A 309 20.61 -7.69 -7.54
C THR A 309 21.21 -7.72 -8.95
N ALA A 310 22.25 -6.94 -9.17
CA ALA A 310 23.08 -7.03 -10.36
C ALA A 310 24.22 -8.03 -10.09
N VAL A 311 24.36 -9.06 -10.92
CA VAL A 311 25.36 -10.11 -10.79
C VAL A 311 26.31 -10.00 -11.97
N ALA A 312 27.61 -9.84 -11.72
CA ALA A 312 28.62 -9.77 -12.77
C ALA A 312 28.64 -11.07 -13.60
N ILE A 313 28.88 -10.94 -14.90
CA ILE A 313 28.92 -12.09 -15.81
C ILE A 313 30.29 -12.79 -15.74
N ASP A 314 31.35 -12.04 -15.45
CA ASP A 314 32.76 -12.47 -15.49
C ASP A 314 33.35 -12.75 -14.09
N SER A 315 32.59 -12.53 -13.01
CA SER A 315 33.05 -12.73 -11.64
C SER A 315 31.90 -13.08 -10.71
N ASP A 316 32.19 -13.36 -9.44
CA ASP A 316 31.20 -13.60 -8.39
C ASP A 316 30.70 -12.29 -7.71
N GLU A 317 31.09 -11.14 -8.25
CA GLU A 317 30.70 -9.84 -7.72
C GLU A 317 29.20 -9.60 -7.91
N HIS A 318 28.57 -8.96 -6.94
CA HIS A 318 27.16 -8.61 -7.01
C HIS A 318 26.85 -7.33 -6.26
N TRP A 319 25.90 -6.57 -6.77
CA TRP A 319 25.42 -5.30 -6.19
C TRP A 319 23.92 -5.39 -5.96
N LYS A 320 23.52 -5.06 -4.74
CA LYS A 320 22.13 -5.19 -4.29
C LYS A 320 21.53 -3.83 -4.04
N VAL A 321 20.31 -3.63 -4.53
CA VAL A 321 19.48 -2.47 -4.28
C VAL A 321 18.09 -2.94 -3.85
N GLU A 322 17.57 -2.40 -2.75
CA GLU A 322 16.19 -2.63 -2.30
C GLU A 322 15.36 -1.36 -2.45
N PHE A 323 14.14 -1.50 -2.91
CA PHE A 323 13.18 -0.40 -2.95
C PHE A 323 11.80 -0.85 -2.48
N ASP A 324 11.11 0.06 -1.79
CA ASP A 324 9.78 -0.18 -1.28
C ASP A 324 8.76 -0.07 -2.43
N VAL A 325 8.10 -1.19 -2.73
CA VAL A 325 7.05 -1.26 -3.75
C VAL A 325 5.67 -0.87 -3.20
N ARG A 326 5.54 -0.65 -1.90
CA ARG A 326 4.35 -0.04 -1.30
C ARG A 326 4.40 1.44 -1.61
N GLY A 327 3.83 1.85 -2.74
CA GLY A 327 3.92 3.21 -3.25
C GLY A 327 3.75 4.26 -2.16
N LYS A 328 4.60 5.26 -2.19
CA LYS A 328 4.34 6.53 -1.50
C LYS A 328 3.12 7.15 -2.20
N HIS A 329 1.93 6.87 -1.67
CA HIS A 329 0.68 7.50 -2.08
C HIS A 329 0.63 8.96 -1.63
#